data_12b8225d2ff285b4f7917dbfbeb63fe4
#
_entry.id   12b8225d2ff285b4f7917dbfbeb63fe4
#
_cell.length_a   1.000
_cell.length_b   1.000
_cell.length_c   1.000
_cell.angle_alpha   90.00
_cell.angle_beta   90.00
_cell.angle_gamma   90.00
#
_symmetry.space_group_name_H-M   'P 1'
#
loop_
_entity.id
_entity.type
_entity.pdbx_description
1 polymer ?
#
loop_
_entity_poly.entity_id
_entity_poly.type
_entity_poly.pdbx_seq_one_letter_code
_entity_poly.pdbx_strand_id
1 'polypeptide(L)'
;MTEALLLVDVQNDYFPGGAKELPAMNAAAANAAVLLAAFRESGRPVFFVRHVATRPGATFFLPGTPGAEIHGSVRPLPREQVVEKNRPNSFHGTDLAA
;
A
#
# COMPACT_ATOMS: atom_id res chain seq x y z
N MET A 1 -9.94 14.97 18.09
CA MET A 1 -9.64 13.56 17.72
C MET A 1 -8.74 13.54 16.51
N THR A 2 -7.70 12.73 16.55
CA THR A 2 -6.75 12.61 15.43
C THR A 2 -7.19 11.51 14.47
N GLU A 3 -7.33 11.87 13.21
CA GLU A 3 -7.58 10.93 12.15
C GLU A 3 -6.26 10.56 11.45
N ALA A 4 -6.15 9.33 10.98
CA ALA A 4 -5.02 8.87 10.20
C ALA A 4 -5.51 8.20 8.92
N LEU A 5 -4.75 8.34 7.85
CA LEU A 5 -5.02 7.65 6.59
C LEU A 5 -4.14 6.41 6.49
N LEU A 6 -4.76 5.28 6.21
CA LEU A 6 -4.07 4.01 6.03
C LEU A 6 -4.28 3.53 4.61
N LEU A 7 -3.22 3.48 3.81
CA LEU A 7 -3.26 2.98 2.44
C LEU A 7 -2.69 1.56 2.42
N VAL A 8 -3.55 0.58 2.10
CA VAL A 8 -3.23 -0.83 2.19
C VAL A 8 -3.21 -1.46 0.81
N ASP A 9 -2.09 -2.09 0.46
CA ASP A 9 -1.92 -2.89 -0.77
C ASP A 9 -2.13 -2.11 -2.07
N VAL A 10 -1.80 -0.82 -2.11
CA VAL A 10 -1.82 -0.04 -3.36
C VAL A 10 -0.49 -0.27 -4.09
N GLN A 11 -0.37 -1.45 -4.67
CA GLN A 11 0.87 -1.98 -5.23
C GLN A 11 0.70 -2.35 -6.70
N ASN A 12 1.81 -2.32 -7.43
CA ASN A 12 1.81 -2.44 -8.89
C ASN A 12 1.15 -3.73 -9.42
N ASP A 13 1.28 -4.85 -8.71
CA ASP A 13 0.69 -6.12 -9.17
C ASP A 13 -0.83 -6.11 -9.30
N TYR A 14 -1.52 -5.20 -8.61
CA TYR A 14 -2.96 -5.05 -8.72
C TYR A 14 -3.40 -4.17 -9.89
N PHE A 15 -2.47 -3.49 -10.52
CA PHE A 15 -2.76 -2.55 -11.62
C PHE A 15 -2.67 -3.27 -12.98
N PRO A 16 -3.19 -2.66 -14.06
CA PRO A 16 -3.05 -3.23 -15.40
C PRO A 16 -1.60 -3.53 -15.73
N GLY A 17 -1.35 -4.73 -16.23
CA GLY A 17 -0.01 -5.23 -16.52
C GLY A 17 0.68 -5.93 -15.36
N GLY A 18 0.11 -5.89 -14.16
CA GLY A 18 0.65 -6.59 -12.99
C GLY A 18 0.24 -8.06 -12.94
N ALA A 19 0.80 -8.79 -11.99
CA ALA A 19 0.58 -10.24 -11.87
C ALA A 19 -0.81 -10.61 -11.32
N LYS A 20 -1.52 -9.66 -10.70
CA LYS A 20 -2.84 -9.90 -10.09
C LYS A 20 -3.75 -8.70 -10.34
N GLU A 21 -4.04 -8.41 -11.58
CA GLU A 21 -4.87 -7.25 -11.93
C GLU A 21 -6.24 -7.28 -11.26
N LEU A 22 -6.62 -6.16 -10.67
CA LEU A 22 -7.95 -5.97 -10.08
C LEU A 22 -8.75 -4.97 -10.94
N PRO A 23 -10.07 -5.22 -11.14
CA PRO A 23 -10.90 -4.27 -11.87
C PRO A 23 -10.97 -2.92 -11.14
N ALA A 24 -11.01 -1.84 -11.91
CA ALA A 24 -11.13 -0.47 -11.39
C ALA A 24 -10.01 -0.03 -10.45
N MET A 25 -8.84 -0.67 -10.49
CA MET A 25 -7.73 -0.31 -9.60
C MET A 25 -7.21 1.11 -9.88
N ASN A 26 -7.17 1.53 -11.14
CA ASN A 26 -6.77 2.91 -11.48
C ASN A 26 -7.70 3.94 -10.85
N ALA A 27 -9.01 3.68 -10.86
CA ALA A 27 -9.98 4.60 -10.24
C ALA A 27 -9.84 4.63 -8.72
N ALA A 28 -9.63 3.46 -8.11
CA ALA A 28 -9.40 3.37 -6.67
C ALA A 28 -8.14 4.12 -6.26
N ALA A 29 -7.06 3.98 -7.02
CA ALA A 29 -5.81 4.67 -6.76
C ALA A 29 -5.95 6.18 -6.93
N ALA A 30 -6.71 6.64 -7.91
CA ALA A 30 -6.98 8.07 -8.10
C ALA A 30 -7.71 8.65 -6.89
N ASN A 31 -8.70 7.95 -6.37
CA ASN A 31 -9.42 8.37 -5.16
C ASN A 31 -8.49 8.37 -3.93
N ALA A 32 -7.64 7.37 -3.81
CA ALA A 32 -6.65 7.29 -2.73
C ALA A 32 -5.67 8.46 -2.81
N ALA A 33 -5.24 8.84 -4.00
CA ALA A 33 -4.33 9.97 -4.20
C ALA A 33 -4.96 11.31 -3.76
N VAL A 34 -6.25 11.48 -4.00
CA VAL A 34 -6.98 12.68 -3.54
C VAL A 34 -7.00 12.75 -2.03
N LEU A 35 -7.34 11.64 -1.36
CA LEU A 35 -7.35 11.56 0.11
C LEU A 35 -5.94 11.78 0.67
N LEU A 36 -4.95 11.19 0.05
CA LEU A 36 -3.55 11.33 0.47
C LEU A 36 -3.12 12.80 0.45
N ALA A 37 -3.41 13.51 -0.64
CA ALA A 37 -3.09 14.93 -0.75
C ALA A 37 -3.78 15.74 0.34
N ALA A 38 -5.06 15.47 0.61
CA ALA A 38 -5.82 16.18 1.64
C ALA A 38 -5.24 15.95 3.04
N PHE A 39 -4.85 14.71 3.37
CA PHE A 39 -4.26 14.39 4.67
C PHE A 39 -2.88 15.03 4.83
N ARG A 40 -2.06 15.02 3.78
CA ARG A 40 -0.74 15.68 3.80
C ARG A 40 -0.87 17.19 4.01
N GLU A 41 -1.81 17.80 3.30
CA GLU A 41 -2.03 19.25 3.40
C GLU A 41 -2.50 19.66 4.79
N SER A 42 -3.32 18.84 5.43
CA SER A 42 -3.82 19.12 6.78
C SER A 42 -2.84 18.71 7.88
N GLY A 43 -1.72 18.10 7.55
CA GLY A 43 -0.74 17.64 8.54
C GLY A 43 -1.17 16.40 9.33
N ARG A 44 -2.21 15.69 8.89
CA ARG A 44 -2.67 14.48 9.57
C ARG A 44 -1.77 13.28 9.18
N PRO A 45 -1.60 12.29 10.08
CA PRO A 45 -0.69 11.18 9.81
C PRO A 45 -1.17 10.28 8.68
N VAL A 46 -0.20 9.79 7.90
CA VAL A 46 -0.43 8.86 6.80
C VAL A 46 0.48 7.65 6.99
N PHE A 47 -0.09 6.47 6.84
CA PHE A 47 0.66 5.20 6.91
C PHE A 47 0.38 4.39 5.65
N PHE A 48 1.42 3.71 5.17
CA PHE A 48 1.31 2.81 4.04
C PHE A 48 1.55 1.39 4.52
N VAL A 49 0.72 0.45 4.05
CA VAL A 49 0.92 -0.98 4.31
C VAL A 49 1.14 -1.66 2.97
N ARG A 50 2.24 -2.36 2.85
CA ARG A 50 2.60 -3.08 1.63
C ARG A 50 2.74 -4.56 1.94
N HIS A 51 2.13 -5.38 1.10
CA HIS A 51 2.20 -6.84 1.22
C HIS A 51 3.40 -7.35 0.43
N VAL A 52 4.21 -8.19 1.06
CA VAL A 52 5.28 -8.93 0.39
C VAL A 52 5.03 -10.41 0.66
N ALA A 53 4.79 -11.17 -0.40
CA ALA A 53 4.45 -12.59 -0.27
C ALA A 53 5.73 -13.41 -0.09
N THR A 54 5.89 -14.03 1.07
CA THR A 54 7.06 -14.85 1.40
C THR A 54 6.76 -16.35 1.40
N ARG A 55 5.47 -16.73 1.26
CA ARG A 55 5.09 -18.14 1.26
C ARG A 55 5.54 -18.84 -0.03
N PRO A 56 5.86 -20.14 0.02
CA PRO A 56 6.16 -20.91 -1.20
C PRO A 56 4.98 -20.92 -2.17
N GLY A 57 5.26 -20.82 -3.48
CA GLY A 57 4.22 -20.84 -4.49
C GLY A 57 3.49 -19.52 -4.74
N ALA A 58 3.87 -18.44 -4.06
CA ALA A 58 3.29 -17.13 -4.30
C ALA A 58 3.55 -16.68 -5.74
N THR A 59 2.55 -16.04 -6.37
CA THR A 59 2.64 -15.62 -7.77
C THR A 59 2.58 -14.11 -7.97
N PHE A 60 2.35 -13.34 -6.90
CA PHE A 60 2.34 -11.88 -6.96
C PHE A 60 2.85 -11.30 -5.64
N PHE A 61 3.19 -10.04 -5.63
CA PHE A 61 3.83 -9.33 -4.51
C PHE A 61 5.14 -10.01 -4.06
N LEU A 62 5.90 -10.51 -5.02
CA LEU A 62 7.13 -11.23 -4.73
C LEU A 62 8.21 -10.28 -4.22
N PRO A 63 9.03 -10.72 -3.24
CA PRO A 63 10.10 -9.88 -2.69
C PRO A 63 11.06 -9.39 -3.78
N GLY A 64 11.41 -8.11 -3.72
CA GLY A 64 12.37 -7.51 -4.63
C GLY A 64 11.89 -7.29 -6.05
N THR A 65 10.59 -7.47 -6.33
CA THR A 65 10.04 -7.25 -7.67
C THR A 65 9.34 -5.89 -7.78
N PRO A 66 9.27 -5.30 -8.98
CA PRO A 66 8.49 -4.08 -9.19
C PRO A 66 7.01 -4.23 -8.84
N GLY A 67 6.45 -5.44 -8.98
CA GLY A 67 5.05 -5.71 -8.66
C GLY A 67 4.71 -5.52 -7.20
N ALA A 68 5.65 -5.74 -6.29
CA ALA A 68 5.46 -5.53 -4.86
C ALA A 68 5.60 -4.06 -4.44
N GLU A 69 6.13 -3.19 -5.31
CA GLU A 69 6.31 -1.79 -4.98
C GLU A 69 4.98 -1.04 -4.91
N ILE A 70 4.91 -0.04 -4.03
CA ILE A 70 3.75 0.85 -3.94
C ILE A 70 3.62 1.62 -5.26
N HIS A 71 2.40 1.67 -5.81
CA HIS A 71 2.16 2.34 -7.09
C HIS A 71 2.49 3.83 -7.00
N GLY A 72 3.04 4.37 -8.10
CA GLY A 72 3.50 5.75 -8.16
C GLY A 72 2.43 6.81 -7.88
N SER A 73 1.13 6.48 -8.09
CA SER A 73 0.03 7.40 -7.81
C SER A 73 -0.07 7.81 -6.34
N VAL A 74 0.44 6.97 -5.44
CA VAL A 74 0.41 7.20 -3.98
C VAL A 74 1.79 7.01 -3.36
N ARG A 75 2.83 7.47 -4.03
CA ARG A 75 4.22 7.27 -3.58
C ARG A 75 4.45 7.85 -2.18
N PRO A 76 5.01 7.05 -1.25
CA PRO A 76 5.34 7.56 0.08
C PRO A 76 6.42 8.63 0.04
N LEU A 77 6.31 9.62 0.92
CA LEU A 77 7.37 10.59 1.17
C LEU A 77 8.37 10.00 2.16
N PRO A 78 9.65 10.48 2.17
CA PRO A 78 10.67 9.90 3.06
C PRO A 78 10.29 9.88 4.54
N ARG A 79 9.49 10.85 5.00
CA ARG A 79 9.07 10.95 6.41
C ARG A 79 7.88 10.04 6.75
N GLU A 80 7.22 9.46 5.74
CA GLU A 80 6.01 8.66 5.95
C GLU A 80 6.36 7.21 6.19
N GLN A 81 5.63 6.57 7.11
CA GLN A 81 5.91 5.20 7.50
C GLN A 81 5.31 4.22 6.51
N VAL A 82 6.12 3.26 6.08
CA VAL A 82 5.69 2.12 5.27
C VAL A 82 5.87 0.86 6.10
N VAL A 83 4.76 0.14 6.34
CA VAL A 83 4.77 -1.11 7.09
C VAL A 83 4.62 -2.26 6.11
N GLU A 84 5.55 -3.22 6.19
CA GLU A 84 5.51 -4.41 5.36
C GLU A 84 4.79 -5.54 6.10
N LYS A 85 3.83 -6.19 5.43
CA LYS A 85 3.15 -7.37 5.95
C LYS A 85 3.39 -8.56 5.04
N ASN A 86 3.36 -9.76 5.61
CA ASN A 86 3.53 -11.00 4.85
C ASN A 86 2.25 -11.85 4.84
N ARG A 87 1.21 -11.39 5.48
CA ARG A 87 -0.10 -12.06 5.59
C ARG A 87 -1.22 -11.05 5.35
N PRO A 88 -2.42 -11.51 4.96
CA PRO A 88 -3.54 -10.60 4.66
C PRO A 88 -3.93 -9.66 5.79
N ASN A 89 -3.78 -10.10 7.06
CA ASN A 89 -4.09 -9.23 8.20
C ASN A 89 -2.95 -8.23 8.42
N SER A 90 -3.24 -6.94 8.27
CA SER A 90 -2.25 -5.87 8.38
C SER A 90 -1.64 -5.75 9.77
N PHE A 91 -2.29 -6.29 10.81
CA PHE A 91 -1.79 -6.24 12.18
C PHE A 91 -0.98 -7.48 12.57
N HIS A 92 -1.00 -8.53 11.74
CA HIS A 92 -0.32 -9.78 12.06
C HIS A 92 1.18 -9.67 11.76
N GLY A 93 2.02 -9.75 12.80
CA GLY A 93 3.46 -9.69 12.66
C GLY A 93 3.98 -8.34 12.16
N THR A 94 3.24 -7.25 12.40
CA THR A 94 3.61 -5.90 12.00
C THR A 94 3.62 -4.95 13.19
N ASP A 95 4.07 -3.71 12.95
CA ASP A 95 4.13 -2.67 13.98
C ASP A 95 2.82 -1.89 14.14
N LEU A 96 1.80 -2.19 13.34
CA LEU A 96 0.57 -1.37 13.33
C LEU A 96 -0.17 -1.35 14.65
N ALA A 97 -0.08 -2.44 15.42
CA ALA A 97 -0.76 -2.56 16.71
C ALA A 97 0.14 -2.20 17.90
N ALA A 98 1.39 -1.89 17.63
CA ALA A 98 2.36 -1.62 18.70
C ALA A 98 2.23 -0.22 19.28
#